data_acb18d77433caa88cf18006de6391852
#
_entry.id   acb18d77433caa88cf18006de6391852
#
_cell.length_a   1.000
_cell.length_b   1.000
_cell.length_c   1.000
_cell.angle_alpha   90.00
_cell.angle_beta   90.00
_cell.angle_gamma   90.00
#
_symmetry.space_group_name_H-M   'P 1'
#
loop_
_entity.id
_entity.type
_entity.pdbx_description
1 polymer ?
#
loop_
_entity_poly.entity_id
_entity_poly.type
_entity_poly.pdbx_seq_one_letter_code
_entity_poly.pdbx_strand_id
1 'polypeptide(L)'
;MTDDQKKQIKLLCYVNWLINQRFDGEHGVRDLKSLENVVSLPGGGSLTSFLGERLSNRKDLYAQLGWFVYYMVDGEPFNSKNRTLALLMSLWTLKYYRLEFDVDDLADFIKALHPLKQGNSDISVWFSNNCR
;
A
#
# COMPACT_ATOMS: atom_id res chain seq x y z
N MET A 1 4.21 7.59 -17.71
CA MET A 1 3.43 6.59 -16.98
C MET A 1 2.58 5.75 -17.94
N THR A 2 2.43 4.47 -17.61
CA THR A 2 1.54 3.58 -18.36
C THR A 2 0.07 3.89 -18.06
N ASP A 3 -0.83 3.38 -18.89
CA ASP A 3 -2.27 3.51 -18.65
C ASP A 3 -2.70 2.83 -17.35
N ASP A 4 -2.09 1.68 -17.02
CA ASP A 4 -2.37 0.95 -15.78
C ASP A 4 -1.93 1.75 -14.55
N GLN A 5 -0.77 2.40 -14.60
CA GLN A 5 -0.31 3.26 -13.53
C GLN A 5 -1.25 4.46 -13.33
N LYS A 6 -1.74 5.07 -14.42
CA LYS A 6 -2.72 6.15 -14.34
C LYS A 6 -4.03 5.70 -13.71
N LYS A 7 -4.50 4.50 -14.05
CA LYS A 7 -5.71 3.90 -13.44
C LYS A 7 -5.51 3.68 -11.94
N GLN A 8 -4.33 3.23 -11.53
CA GLN A 8 -4.03 3.02 -10.12
C GLN A 8 -3.98 4.32 -9.34
N ILE A 9 -3.40 5.38 -9.92
CA ILE A 9 -3.42 6.70 -9.29
C ILE A 9 -4.86 7.15 -9.07
N LYS A 10 -5.73 7.01 -10.07
CA LYS A 10 -7.14 7.36 -9.94
C LYS A 10 -7.83 6.56 -8.84
N LEU A 11 -7.56 5.25 -8.77
CA LEU A 11 -8.11 4.40 -7.73
C LEU A 11 -7.66 4.83 -6.34
N LEU A 12 -6.37 5.07 -6.15
CA LEU A 12 -5.82 5.50 -4.88
C LEU A 12 -6.38 6.86 -4.46
N CYS A 13 -6.50 7.80 -5.39
CA CYS A 13 -7.12 9.10 -5.13
C CYS A 13 -8.57 8.95 -4.70
N TYR A 14 -9.32 8.10 -5.36
CA TYR A 14 -10.72 7.84 -5.01
C TYR A 14 -10.87 7.21 -3.63
N VAL A 15 -10.08 6.19 -3.34
CA VAL A 15 -10.10 5.53 -2.02
C VAL A 15 -9.69 6.51 -0.93
N ASN A 16 -8.64 7.30 -1.16
CA ASN A 16 -8.23 8.33 -0.21
C ASN A 16 -9.33 9.37 0.02
N TRP A 17 -10.02 9.78 -1.04
CA TRP A 17 -11.14 10.71 -0.94
C TRP A 17 -12.25 10.11 -0.04
N LEU A 18 -12.61 8.84 -0.26
CA LEU A 18 -13.62 8.15 0.55
C LEU A 18 -13.22 8.08 2.02
N ILE A 19 -11.96 7.74 2.30
CA ILE A 19 -11.44 7.67 3.68
C ILE A 19 -11.55 9.04 4.37
N ASN A 20 -11.10 10.10 3.70
CA ASN A 20 -11.12 11.43 4.26
C ASN A 20 -12.54 11.96 4.44
N GLN A 21 -13.47 11.60 3.54
CA GLN A 21 -14.87 11.92 3.67
C GLN A 21 -15.49 11.25 4.91
N ARG A 22 -15.10 10.02 5.19
CA ARG A 22 -15.64 9.22 6.30
C ARG A 22 -15.04 9.62 7.65
N PHE A 23 -13.78 9.99 7.69
CA PHE A 23 -13.00 10.18 8.92
C PHE A 23 -12.46 11.62 9.10
N ASP A 24 -13.08 12.59 8.45
CA ASP A 24 -12.75 14.02 8.59
C ASP A 24 -11.28 14.35 8.32
N GLY A 25 -10.70 13.72 7.30
CA GLY A 25 -9.34 14.03 6.88
C GLY A 25 -9.28 15.15 5.84
N GLU A 26 -8.07 15.60 5.55
CA GLU A 26 -7.80 16.59 4.53
C GLU A 26 -7.69 15.93 3.16
N HIS A 27 -8.51 16.37 2.19
CA HIS A 27 -8.49 15.83 0.84
C HIS A 27 -7.29 16.31 0.04
N GLY A 28 -6.92 15.53 -0.95
CA GLY A 28 -5.99 15.93 -2.00
C GLY A 28 -4.62 15.28 -1.92
N VAL A 29 -3.90 15.44 -3.03
CA VAL A 29 -2.53 14.94 -3.18
C VAL A 29 -1.56 15.98 -2.60
N ARG A 30 -0.70 15.52 -1.67
CA ARG A 30 0.34 16.36 -1.08
C ARG A 30 1.57 16.42 -1.98
N ASP A 31 1.95 15.28 -2.55
CA ASP A 31 3.19 15.13 -3.32
C ASP A 31 2.95 14.15 -4.47
N LEU A 32 2.83 14.69 -5.67
CA LEU A 32 2.57 13.88 -6.87
C LEU A 32 3.72 12.91 -7.14
N LYS A 33 4.96 13.33 -6.92
CA LYS A 33 6.13 12.47 -7.13
C LYS A 33 6.09 11.24 -6.22
N SER A 34 5.75 11.43 -4.96
CA SER A 34 5.55 10.32 -4.02
C SER A 34 4.43 9.39 -4.47
N LEU A 35 3.34 9.93 -5.01
CA LEU A 35 2.25 9.12 -5.54
C LEU A 35 2.68 8.32 -6.78
N GLU A 36 3.46 8.93 -7.65
CA GLU A 36 4.04 8.21 -8.80
C GLU A 36 4.93 7.05 -8.35
N ASN A 37 5.73 7.23 -7.30
CA ASN A 37 6.56 6.17 -6.74
C ASN A 37 5.72 4.99 -6.23
N VAL A 38 4.57 5.28 -5.63
CA VAL A 38 3.66 4.24 -5.11
C VAL A 38 3.15 3.33 -6.22
N VAL A 39 2.94 3.86 -7.42
CA VAL A 39 2.44 3.07 -8.57
C VAL A 39 3.55 2.58 -9.49
N SER A 40 4.80 2.86 -9.19
CA SER A 40 5.98 2.46 -9.96
C SER A 40 6.95 1.68 -9.08
N LEU A 41 6.47 0.61 -8.46
CA LEU A 41 7.24 -0.16 -7.48
C LEU A 41 8.45 -0.83 -8.12
N PRO A 42 9.60 -0.91 -7.41
CA PRO A 42 10.76 -1.65 -7.89
C PRO A 42 10.41 -3.11 -8.20
N GLY A 43 10.93 -3.62 -9.31
CA GLY A 43 10.77 -5.02 -9.70
C GLY A 43 9.50 -5.36 -10.47
N GLY A 44 8.64 -4.40 -10.80
CA GLY A 44 7.51 -4.75 -11.63
C GLY A 44 6.26 -3.89 -11.54
N GLY A 45 6.41 -2.62 -11.36
CA GLY A 45 5.26 -1.72 -11.44
C GLY A 45 4.57 -1.52 -10.10
N SER A 46 3.31 -1.92 -9.96
CA SER A 46 2.49 -1.59 -8.79
C SER A 46 1.79 -2.85 -8.27
N LEU A 47 0.97 -2.71 -7.23
CA LEU A 47 0.22 -3.87 -6.71
C LEU A 47 -0.78 -4.36 -7.75
N THR A 48 -0.47 -5.47 -8.38
CA THR A 48 -1.25 -6.02 -9.49
C THR A 48 -2.65 -6.44 -9.09
N SER A 49 -2.88 -6.75 -7.80
CA SER A 49 -4.21 -7.08 -7.29
C SER A 49 -5.22 -5.96 -7.48
N PHE A 50 -4.78 -4.71 -7.56
CA PHE A 50 -5.68 -3.56 -7.83
C PHE A 50 -6.30 -3.63 -9.22
N LEU A 51 -5.63 -4.30 -10.15
CA LEU A 51 -6.08 -4.45 -11.54
C LEU A 51 -6.68 -5.83 -11.81
N GLY A 52 -6.84 -6.66 -10.78
CA GLY A 52 -7.34 -8.02 -10.94
C GLY A 52 -6.31 -9.04 -11.39
N GLU A 53 -5.06 -8.64 -11.53
CA GLU A 53 -3.97 -9.54 -11.89
C GLU A 53 -3.41 -10.24 -10.66
N ARG A 54 -2.73 -11.38 -10.86
CA ARG A 54 -2.09 -12.13 -9.78
C ARG A 54 -0.61 -12.35 -10.07
N LEU A 55 0.20 -12.19 -9.03
CA LEU A 55 1.59 -12.60 -9.05
C LEU A 55 1.68 -14.13 -8.91
N SER A 56 2.74 -14.70 -9.48
CA SER A 56 2.93 -16.15 -9.51
C SER A 56 3.37 -16.75 -8.18
N ASN A 57 3.95 -15.95 -7.29
CA ASN A 57 4.44 -16.45 -6.01
C ASN A 57 4.32 -15.42 -4.88
N ARG A 58 4.32 -15.95 -3.63
CA ARG A 58 4.13 -15.14 -2.44
C ARG A 58 5.33 -14.23 -2.14
N LYS A 59 6.54 -14.65 -2.51
CA LYS A 59 7.73 -13.84 -2.27
C LYS A 59 7.63 -12.49 -3.00
N ASP A 60 7.21 -12.51 -4.25
CA ASP A 60 7.03 -11.28 -5.03
C ASP A 60 5.89 -10.42 -4.47
N LEU A 61 4.82 -11.06 -4.01
CA LEU A 61 3.71 -10.35 -3.37
C LEU A 61 4.19 -9.60 -2.12
N TYR A 62 4.93 -10.27 -1.24
CA TYR A 62 5.42 -9.65 -0.01
C TYR A 62 6.43 -8.53 -0.31
N ALA A 63 7.25 -8.69 -1.34
CA ALA A 63 8.16 -7.64 -1.77
C ALA A 63 7.40 -6.41 -2.29
N GLN A 64 6.35 -6.59 -3.08
CA GLN A 64 5.51 -5.48 -3.53
C GLN A 64 4.79 -4.79 -2.39
N LEU A 65 4.22 -5.55 -1.46
CA LEU A 65 3.58 -4.99 -0.27
C LEU A 65 4.57 -4.19 0.57
N GLY A 66 5.79 -4.70 0.73
CA GLY A 66 6.84 -4.00 1.46
C GLY A 66 7.15 -2.63 0.86
N TRP A 67 7.34 -2.56 -0.45
CA TRP A 67 7.59 -1.29 -1.14
C TRP A 67 6.38 -0.37 -1.09
N PHE A 68 5.19 -0.90 -1.33
CA PHE A 68 3.95 -0.12 -1.32
C PHE A 68 3.72 0.56 0.03
N VAL A 69 3.76 -0.21 1.10
CA VAL A 69 3.55 0.32 2.46
C VAL A 69 4.64 1.33 2.80
N TYR A 70 5.89 1.01 2.46
CA TYR A 70 7.01 1.92 2.71
C TYR A 70 6.80 3.28 2.03
N TYR A 71 6.49 3.29 0.73
CA TYR A 71 6.28 4.55 0.00
C TYR A 71 5.06 5.31 0.50
N MET A 72 4.01 4.61 0.92
CA MET A 72 2.82 5.28 1.48
C MET A 72 3.13 5.95 2.82
N VAL A 73 3.88 5.29 3.69
CA VAL A 73 4.17 5.80 5.02
C VAL A 73 5.29 6.84 5.00
N ASP A 74 6.38 6.58 4.28
CA ASP A 74 7.53 7.50 4.18
C ASP A 74 7.23 8.67 3.26
N GLY A 75 6.67 8.41 2.09
CA GLY A 75 6.42 9.43 1.08
C GLY A 75 5.23 10.33 1.37
N GLU A 76 4.27 9.86 2.12
CA GLU A 76 3.05 10.58 2.45
C GLU A 76 2.44 11.29 1.22
N PRO A 77 2.03 10.53 0.17
CA PRO A 77 1.61 11.15 -1.09
C PRO A 77 0.33 11.99 -0.98
N PHE A 78 -0.50 11.73 0.03
CA PHE A 78 -1.74 12.47 0.26
C PHE A 78 -1.62 13.41 1.46
N ASN A 79 -2.52 14.39 1.53
CA ASN A 79 -2.53 15.34 2.63
C ASN A 79 -2.86 14.68 3.97
N SER A 80 -3.62 13.59 3.96
CA SER A 80 -3.96 12.89 5.20
C SER A 80 -4.29 11.42 4.94
N LYS A 81 -4.28 10.63 6.01
CA LYS A 81 -4.71 9.21 6.01
C LYS A 81 -3.87 8.26 5.15
N ASN A 82 -2.59 8.56 4.99
CA ASN A 82 -1.69 7.68 4.21
C ASN A 82 -1.55 6.29 4.84
N ARG A 83 -1.43 6.19 6.16
CA ARG A 83 -1.34 4.89 6.84
C ARG A 83 -2.65 4.11 6.75
N THR A 84 -3.78 4.79 6.87
CA THR A 84 -5.11 4.17 6.70
C THR A 84 -5.25 3.61 5.29
N LEU A 85 -4.84 4.37 4.28
CA LEU A 85 -4.87 3.89 2.90
C LEU A 85 -3.93 2.70 2.71
N ALA A 86 -2.71 2.74 3.26
CA ALA A 86 -1.79 1.62 3.21
C ALA A 86 -2.40 0.36 3.83
N LEU A 87 -3.07 0.50 4.97
CA LEU A 87 -3.77 -0.60 5.62
C LEU A 87 -4.88 -1.18 4.74
N LEU A 88 -5.77 -0.34 4.23
CA LEU A 88 -6.90 -0.80 3.44
C LEU A 88 -6.47 -1.49 2.15
N MET A 89 -5.47 -0.96 1.45
CA MET A 89 -4.98 -1.58 0.22
C MET A 89 -4.22 -2.88 0.51
N SER A 90 -3.53 -2.96 1.63
CA SER A 90 -2.90 -4.21 2.09
C SER A 90 -3.95 -5.27 2.42
N LEU A 91 -5.02 -4.89 3.14
CA LEU A 91 -6.14 -5.78 3.44
C LEU A 91 -6.77 -6.31 2.16
N TRP A 92 -7.05 -5.43 1.21
CA TRP A 92 -7.62 -5.83 -0.09
C TRP A 92 -6.70 -6.83 -0.79
N THR A 93 -5.41 -6.54 -0.85
CA THR A 93 -4.43 -7.39 -1.53
C THR A 93 -4.35 -8.77 -0.86
N LEU A 94 -4.24 -8.82 0.47
CA LEU A 94 -4.16 -10.09 1.20
C LEU A 94 -5.44 -10.92 1.03
N LYS A 95 -6.60 -10.29 1.07
CA LYS A 95 -7.88 -10.96 0.83
C LYS A 95 -8.00 -11.47 -0.61
N TYR A 96 -7.54 -10.69 -1.58
CA TYR A 96 -7.53 -11.10 -2.98
C TYR A 96 -6.71 -12.36 -3.20
N TYR A 97 -5.57 -12.49 -2.51
CA TYR A 97 -4.71 -13.68 -2.57
C TYR A 97 -5.16 -14.79 -1.60
N ARG A 98 -6.26 -14.59 -0.88
CA ARG A 98 -6.83 -15.56 0.07
C ARG A 98 -5.83 -15.98 1.15
N LEU A 99 -5.03 -15.05 1.63
CA LEU A 99 -4.08 -15.29 2.71
C LEU A 99 -4.75 -15.13 4.07
N GLU A 100 -4.31 -15.93 5.03
CA GLU A 100 -4.73 -15.82 6.42
C GLU A 100 -3.82 -14.83 7.15
N PHE A 101 -4.40 -13.92 7.91
CA PHE A 101 -3.68 -12.93 8.71
C PHE A 101 -4.61 -12.36 9.76
N ASP A 102 -4.02 -11.73 10.77
CA ASP A 102 -4.77 -11.03 11.81
C ASP A 102 -4.85 -9.54 11.46
N VAL A 103 -6.08 -9.03 11.34
CA VAL A 103 -6.32 -7.63 10.94
C VAL A 103 -5.77 -6.66 11.98
N ASP A 104 -5.93 -6.96 13.27
CA ASP A 104 -5.47 -6.07 14.34
C ASP A 104 -3.96 -6.00 14.38
N ASP A 105 -3.26 -7.13 14.17
CA ASP A 105 -1.80 -7.16 14.10
C ASP A 105 -1.29 -6.33 12.93
N LEU A 106 -1.94 -6.43 11.77
CA LEU A 106 -1.56 -5.63 10.59
C LEU A 106 -1.78 -4.14 10.86
N ALA A 107 -2.93 -3.78 11.42
CA ALA A 107 -3.24 -2.39 11.76
C ALA A 107 -2.24 -1.81 12.75
N ASP A 108 -1.90 -2.56 13.81
CA ASP A 108 -0.93 -2.14 14.82
C ASP A 108 0.46 -2.00 14.21
N PHE A 109 0.87 -2.92 13.33
CA PHE A 109 2.15 -2.85 12.64
C PHE A 109 2.27 -1.57 11.81
N ILE A 110 1.28 -1.29 10.95
CA ILE A 110 1.30 -0.09 10.09
C ILE A 110 1.24 1.19 10.92
N LYS A 111 0.44 1.20 11.97
CA LYS A 111 0.32 2.36 12.86
C LYS A 111 1.65 2.67 13.55
N ALA A 112 2.39 1.65 13.98
CA ALA A 112 3.65 1.80 14.70
C ALA A 112 4.87 1.90 13.79
N LEU A 113 4.72 1.73 12.48
CA LEU A 113 5.82 1.70 11.52
C LEU A 113 6.60 3.02 11.55
N HIS A 114 7.93 2.90 11.67
CA HIS A 114 8.84 4.04 11.67
C HIS A 114 9.75 3.97 10.44
N PRO A 115 9.45 4.72 9.37
CA PRO A 115 10.14 4.55 8.09
C PRO A 115 11.63 4.91 8.12
N LEU A 116 12.08 5.68 9.10
CA LEU A 116 13.51 5.98 9.29
C LEU A 116 14.28 4.79 9.87
N LYS A 117 13.59 3.83 10.49
CA LYS A 117 14.19 2.64 11.13
C LYS A 117 13.84 1.35 10.43
N GLN A 118 12.74 1.32 9.67
CA GLN A 118 12.21 0.13 9.04
C GLN A 118 12.03 0.39 7.55
N GLY A 119 12.83 -0.25 6.72
CA GLY A 119 12.72 -0.13 5.27
C GLY A 119 11.74 -1.14 4.68
N ASN A 120 11.65 -1.14 3.35
CA ASN A 120 10.78 -2.06 2.62
C ASN A 120 11.06 -3.52 2.92
N SER A 121 12.33 -3.89 3.15
CA SER A 121 12.69 -5.28 3.46
C SER A 121 12.14 -5.72 4.80
N ASP A 122 12.19 -4.86 5.81
CA ASP A 122 11.63 -5.15 7.14
C ASP A 122 10.12 -5.35 7.05
N ILE A 123 9.45 -4.53 6.27
CA ILE A 123 8.00 -4.62 6.05
C ILE A 123 7.66 -5.92 5.31
N SER A 124 8.41 -6.26 4.27
CA SER A 124 8.25 -7.49 3.50
C SER A 124 8.41 -8.73 4.40
N VAL A 125 9.42 -8.73 5.28
CA VAL A 125 9.64 -9.81 6.25
C VAL A 125 8.46 -9.93 7.21
N TRP A 126 7.92 -8.80 7.68
CA TRP A 126 6.73 -8.83 8.54
C TRP A 126 5.55 -9.54 7.85
N PHE A 127 5.26 -9.17 6.59
CA PHE A 127 4.20 -9.83 5.82
C PHE A 127 4.46 -11.32 5.67
N SER A 128 5.69 -11.70 5.33
CA SER A 128 6.07 -13.11 5.18
C SER A 128 5.86 -13.90 6.46
N ASN A 129 6.14 -13.32 7.62
CA ASN A 129 6.03 -13.99 8.91
C ASN A 129 4.59 -14.03 9.47
N ASN A 130 3.72 -13.12 9.05
CA ASN A 130 2.39 -12.93 9.64
C ASN A 130 1.23 -13.24 8.69
N CYS A 131 1.48 -13.55 7.44
CA CYS A 131 0.46 -13.86 6.44
C CYS A 131 0.74 -15.22 5.79
N ARG A 132 -0.30 -16.03 5.61
CA ARG A 132 -0.15 -17.39 5.07
C ARG A 132 -1.25 -17.74 4.07
#